data_54de4bfafbcd2d072d7f6e1d961c4180
#
_entry.id   54de4bfafbcd2d072d7f6e1d961c4180
#
_cell.length_a   1.000
_cell.length_b   1.000
_cell.length_c   1.000
_cell.angle_alpha   90.00
_cell.angle_beta   90.00
_cell.angle_gamma   90.00
#
_symmetry.space_group_name_H-M   'P 1'
#
loop_
_entity.id
_entity.type
_entity.pdbx_description
1 polymer ?
#
loop_
_entity_poly.entity_id
_entity_poly.type
_entity_poly.pdbx_seq_one_letter_code
_entity_poly.pdbx_strand_id
1 'polypeptide(L)'
;RDIVETTGLYGSIGIARSKTYAKLASGLDKPRGISLILSNEDERMYIHPLPLNEVWGVGRRRYEHLLAEGYERIRDVVKHNEPNTFVRLFGPHFGRMLFETITGQDQGRILEENHEYSPKWGVSYGHTFSEGSTDPEAIKGELAIGIEMICYRMRAYGIRSSSFGGHIGFDKNDYPSIGFRFVTPSFTHITKYVYDACMKELAELIDSFCQRKMAIRSLMISTQDMDKTSQMNLFFRDEAEHTQRYQAIDRINNRYGKGTVKTARSLYRVKGNTHFLERNSG
;
A
#
# COMPACT_ATOMS: atom_id res chain seq x y z
N ARG A 1 22.18 3.72 -16.33
CA ARG A 1 22.28 4.68 -17.41
C ARG A 1 20.93 4.89 -18.04
N ASP A 2 20.29 3.86 -18.54
CA ASP A 2 19.00 3.92 -19.26
C ASP A 2 17.85 4.56 -18.43
N ILE A 3 17.79 4.30 -17.11
CA ILE A 3 16.80 4.91 -16.23
C ILE A 3 16.93 6.43 -16.23
N VAL A 4 18.15 6.92 -16.08
CA VAL A 4 18.42 8.39 -16.04
C VAL A 4 18.16 9.02 -17.41
N GLU A 5 18.60 8.38 -18.47
CA GLU A 5 18.42 8.86 -19.84
C GLU A 5 16.93 8.89 -20.23
N THR A 6 16.15 7.89 -19.80
CA THR A 6 14.72 7.78 -20.14
C THR A 6 13.82 8.62 -19.23
N THR A 7 14.14 8.72 -17.93
CA THR A 7 13.21 9.30 -16.93
C THR A 7 13.74 10.58 -16.28
N GLY A 8 15.03 10.90 -16.41
CA GLY A 8 15.70 11.96 -15.66
C GLY A 8 15.83 11.69 -14.16
N LEU A 9 15.43 10.52 -13.68
CA LEU A 9 15.46 10.16 -12.26
C LEU A 9 16.73 9.39 -11.92
N TYR A 10 17.32 9.74 -10.79
CA TYR A 10 18.46 9.02 -10.23
C TYR A 10 17.98 7.98 -9.20
N GLY A 11 18.63 6.82 -9.18
CA GLY A 11 18.38 5.76 -8.21
C GLY A 11 19.67 5.15 -7.69
N SER A 12 19.60 4.51 -6.53
CA SER A 12 20.67 3.64 -6.03
C SER A 12 20.28 2.18 -6.22
N ILE A 13 21.23 1.34 -6.60
CA ILE A 13 21.02 -0.07 -6.95
C ILE A 13 21.81 -0.94 -5.98
N GLY A 14 21.15 -1.96 -5.41
CA GLY A 14 21.81 -3.02 -4.65
C GLY A 14 21.64 -4.35 -5.36
N ILE A 15 22.71 -5.11 -5.49
CA ILE A 15 22.72 -6.46 -6.05
C ILE A 15 23.30 -7.41 -5.00
N ALA A 16 22.53 -8.46 -4.65
CA ALA A 16 22.95 -9.45 -3.67
C ALA A 16 22.28 -10.81 -3.95
N ARG A 17 22.66 -11.84 -3.20
CA ARG A 17 22.11 -13.20 -3.33
C ARG A 17 20.68 -13.36 -2.80
N SER A 18 20.21 -12.44 -1.94
CA SER A 18 18.83 -12.41 -1.44
C SER A 18 18.18 -11.05 -1.71
N LYS A 19 16.84 -11.03 -1.77
CA LYS A 19 16.07 -9.79 -1.95
C LYS A 19 16.31 -8.79 -0.82
N THR A 20 16.37 -9.28 0.40
CA THR A 20 16.60 -8.44 1.58
C THR A 20 17.98 -7.82 1.55
N TYR A 21 19.00 -8.60 1.26
CA TYR A 21 20.37 -8.09 1.17
C TYR A 21 20.54 -7.12 -0.01
N ALA A 22 19.91 -7.39 -1.15
CA ALA A 22 19.90 -6.44 -2.28
C ALA A 22 19.25 -5.10 -1.90
N LYS A 23 18.12 -5.14 -1.14
CA LYS A 23 17.49 -3.93 -0.63
C LYS A 23 18.36 -3.17 0.36
N LEU A 24 19.01 -3.84 1.29
CA LEU A 24 19.95 -3.23 2.23
C LEU A 24 21.15 -2.63 1.48
N ALA A 25 21.74 -3.40 0.54
CA ALA A 25 22.84 -2.94 -0.30
C ALA A 25 22.50 -1.65 -1.07
N SER A 26 21.26 -1.51 -1.56
CA SER A 26 20.83 -0.27 -2.22
C SER A 26 20.83 0.96 -1.32
N GLY A 27 20.94 0.78 -0.01
CA GLY A 27 21.05 1.84 0.99
C GLY A 27 22.48 2.29 1.29
N LEU A 28 23.48 1.44 1.05
CA LEU A 28 24.87 1.65 1.49
C LEU A 28 25.57 2.84 0.79
N ASP A 29 25.27 3.02 -0.49
CA ASP A 29 25.89 4.06 -1.32
C ASP A 29 24.82 4.97 -1.93
N LYS A 30 24.08 5.67 -1.09
CA LYS A 30 23.11 6.69 -1.49
C LYS A 30 23.75 8.08 -1.45
N PRO A 31 23.39 9.01 -2.38
CA PRO A 31 22.54 8.81 -3.57
C PRO A 31 23.36 8.30 -4.77
N ARG A 32 22.71 7.66 -5.73
CA ARG A 32 23.25 7.29 -7.07
C ARG A 32 24.30 6.19 -7.07
N GLY A 33 24.49 5.45 -5.99
CA GLY A 33 25.47 4.38 -5.89
C GLY A 33 25.00 3.03 -6.42
N ILE A 34 25.95 2.15 -6.70
CA ILE A 34 25.73 0.74 -7.04
C ILE A 34 26.56 -0.11 -6.09
N SER A 35 25.89 -0.90 -5.26
CA SER A 35 26.52 -1.78 -4.27
C SER A 35 26.33 -3.24 -4.66
N LEU A 36 27.41 -4.00 -4.72
CA LEU A 36 27.45 -5.42 -5.07
C LEU A 36 27.82 -6.23 -3.83
N ILE A 37 26.95 -7.14 -3.41
CA ILE A 37 27.16 -8.04 -2.27
C ILE A 37 27.04 -9.47 -2.79
N LEU A 38 28.14 -10.01 -3.30
CA LEU A 38 28.14 -11.27 -4.04
C LEU A 38 28.81 -12.43 -3.30
N SER A 39 29.63 -12.11 -2.29
CA SER A 39 30.34 -13.10 -1.48
C SER A 39 29.92 -13.07 -0.02
N ASN A 40 30.24 -14.15 0.73
CA ASN A 40 30.05 -14.17 2.19
C ASN A 40 30.93 -13.12 2.90
N GLU A 41 32.03 -12.75 2.30
CA GLU A 41 32.92 -11.71 2.84
C GLU A 41 32.28 -10.33 2.70
N ASP A 42 31.67 -10.02 1.55
CA ASP A 42 30.90 -8.79 1.36
C ASP A 42 29.75 -8.69 2.36
N GLU A 43 29.02 -9.81 2.58
CA GLU A 43 27.94 -9.85 3.56
C GLU A 43 28.43 -9.53 4.97
N ARG A 44 29.54 -10.13 5.39
CA ARG A 44 30.16 -9.88 6.70
C ARG A 44 30.62 -8.44 6.85
N MET A 45 31.17 -7.86 5.79
CA MET A 45 31.74 -6.52 5.80
C MET A 45 30.66 -5.44 5.75
N TYR A 46 29.63 -5.58 4.92
CA TYR A 46 28.69 -4.50 4.60
C TYR A 46 27.27 -4.72 5.14
N ILE A 47 26.80 -5.97 5.23
CA ILE A 47 25.43 -6.27 5.64
C ILE A 47 25.32 -6.63 7.13
N HIS A 48 26.17 -7.54 7.59
CA HIS A 48 26.11 -8.04 8.97
C HIS A 48 26.28 -6.95 10.05
N PRO A 49 27.02 -5.85 9.84
CA PRO A 49 27.12 -4.75 10.79
C PRO A 49 25.85 -3.89 10.90
N LEU A 50 24.91 -3.98 9.94
CA LEU A 50 23.71 -3.16 9.94
C LEU A 50 22.77 -3.52 11.10
N PRO A 51 22.11 -2.52 11.69
CA PRO A 51 21.14 -2.74 12.76
C PRO A 51 19.88 -3.42 12.22
N LEU A 52 19.23 -4.23 13.07
CA LEU A 52 18.07 -5.04 12.67
C LEU A 52 16.85 -4.21 12.27
N ASN A 53 16.71 -2.97 12.75
CA ASN A 53 15.59 -2.09 12.39
C ASN A 53 15.65 -1.60 10.93
N GLU A 54 16.75 -1.79 10.22
CA GLU A 54 16.84 -1.54 8.78
C GLU A 54 16.29 -2.70 7.93
N VAL A 55 16.14 -3.87 8.55
CA VAL A 55 15.61 -5.05 7.85
C VAL A 55 14.10 -4.91 7.67
N TRP A 56 13.64 -5.09 6.44
CA TRP A 56 12.20 -5.11 6.17
C TRP A 56 11.49 -6.18 7.01
N GLY A 57 10.41 -5.77 7.67
CA GLY A 57 9.67 -6.61 8.61
C GLY A 57 10.07 -6.42 10.08
N VAL A 58 11.19 -5.76 10.37
CA VAL A 58 11.60 -5.40 11.73
C VAL A 58 11.22 -3.95 12.03
N GLY A 59 9.95 -3.73 12.38
CA GLY A 59 9.50 -2.42 12.88
C GLY A 59 9.87 -2.23 14.35
N ARG A 60 9.64 -1.01 14.89
CA ARG A 60 10.05 -0.59 16.23
C ARG A 60 9.76 -1.62 17.33
N ARG A 61 8.54 -2.13 17.43
CA ARG A 61 8.16 -3.10 18.49
C ARG A 61 8.94 -4.42 18.36
N ARG A 62 9.13 -4.91 17.14
CA ARG A 62 9.90 -6.15 16.92
C ARG A 62 11.37 -5.95 17.22
N TYR A 63 11.91 -4.78 16.89
CA TYR A 63 13.27 -4.43 17.23
C TYR A 63 13.49 -4.40 18.76
N GLU A 64 12.56 -3.79 19.51
CA GLU A 64 12.58 -3.79 20.98
C GLU A 64 12.58 -5.22 21.57
N HIS A 65 11.76 -6.14 21.00
CA HIS A 65 11.76 -7.56 21.40
C HIS A 65 13.10 -8.25 21.09
N LEU A 66 13.69 -8.00 19.92
CA LEU A 66 14.96 -8.59 19.52
C LEU A 66 16.12 -8.06 20.37
N LEU A 67 16.12 -6.78 20.72
CA LEU A 67 17.09 -6.19 21.63
C LEU A 67 17.03 -6.83 23.04
N ALA A 68 15.83 -7.12 23.54
CA ALA A 68 15.66 -7.80 24.84
C ALA A 68 16.23 -9.23 24.84
N GLU A 69 16.32 -9.88 23.68
CA GLU A 69 16.96 -11.19 23.49
C GLU A 69 18.46 -11.07 23.11
N GLY A 70 19.01 -9.86 23.09
CA GLY A 70 20.44 -9.62 22.81
C GLY A 70 20.80 -9.51 21.33
N TYR A 71 19.80 -9.39 20.44
CA TYR A 71 20.01 -9.19 19.01
C TYR A 71 19.88 -7.71 18.63
N GLU A 72 20.99 -7.04 18.37
CA GLU A 72 21.02 -5.64 17.92
C GLU A 72 21.22 -5.53 16.41
N ARG A 73 22.12 -6.35 15.86
CA ARG A 73 22.59 -6.30 14.48
C ARG A 73 22.34 -7.63 13.76
N ILE A 74 22.38 -7.59 12.43
CA ILE A 74 22.23 -8.79 11.60
C ILE A 74 23.26 -9.85 11.99
N ARG A 75 24.52 -9.46 12.24
CA ARG A 75 25.57 -10.38 12.68
C ARG A 75 25.25 -11.18 13.93
N ASP A 76 24.47 -10.62 14.84
CA ASP A 76 24.13 -11.28 16.10
C ASP A 76 23.19 -12.47 15.81
N VAL A 77 22.22 -12.28 14.92
CA VAL A 77 21.32 -13.35 14.48
C VAL A 77 22.04 -14.42 13.69
N VAL A 78 22.92 -14.00 12.75
CA VAL A 78 23.72 -14.95 11.96
C VAL A 78 24.66 -15.77 12.83
N LYS A 79 25.28 -15.14 13.84
CA LYS A 79 26.21 -15.81 14.75
C LYS A 79 25.53 -16.84 15.66
N HIS A 80 24.39 -16.49 16.26
CA HIS A 80 23.67 -17.37 17.16
C HIS A 80 22.92 -18.48 16.41
N ASN A 81 22.39 -18.17 15.22
CA ASN A 81 21.70 -19.10 14.32
C ASN A 81 20.55 -19.90 15.01
N GLU A 82 19.71 -19.20 15.76
CA GLU A 82 18.64 -19.78 16.57
C GLU A 82 17.24 -19.47 16.03
N PRO A 83 16.74 -20.16 15.00
CA PRO A 83 15.42 -19.87 14.41
C PRO A 83 14.26 -20.08 15.42
N ASN A 84 14.42 -20.96 16.41
CA ASN A 84 13.39 -21.23 17.41
C ASN A 84 13.11 -20.04 18.33
N THR A 85 14.08 -19.18 18.60
CA THR A 85 13.87 -17.92 19.32
C THR A 85 12.91 -17.01 18.56
N PHE A 86 13.06 -16.91 17.26
CA PHE A 86 12.15 -16.13 16.40
C PHE A 86 10.75 -16.72 16.34
N VAL A 87 10.65 -18.07 16.28
CA VAL A 87 9.37 -18.78 16.32
C VAL A 87 8.66 -18.53 17.65
N ARG A 88 9.37 -18.56 18.77
CA ARG A 88 8.83 -18.25 20.10
C ARG A 88 8.33 -16.81 20.22
N LEU A 89 9.07 -15.85 19.69
CA LEU A 89 8.74 -14.43 19.78
C LEU A 89 7.62 -13.99 18.85
N PHE A 90 7.59 -14.53 17.64
CA PHE A 90 6.77 -13.97 16.55
C PHE A 90 5.83 -14.99 15.91
N GLY A 91 5.78 -16.23 16.44
CA GLY A 91 4.96 -17.32 15.92
C GLY A 91 5.66 -18.14 14.83
N PRO A 92 5.15 -19.36 14.56
CA PRO A 92 5.85 -20.37 13.76
C PRO A 92 6.07 -19.95 12.29
N HIS A 93 5.10 -19.29 11.69
CA HIS A 93 5.20 -18.89 10.28
C HIS A 93 6.02 -17.61 10.13
N PHE A 94 5.59 -16.55 10.82
CA PHE A 94 6.24 -15.23 10.67
C PHE A 94 7.65 -15.23 11.29
N GLY A 95 7.85 -15.88 12.44
CA GLY A 95 9.17 -15.95 13.08
C GLY A 95 10.19 -16.65 12.20
N ARG A 96 9.84 -17.77 11.59
CA ARG A 96 10.73 -18.47 10.63
C ARG A 96 11.05 -17.60 9.42
N MET A 97 10.02 -17.01 8.80
CA MET A 97 10.20 -16.09 7.67
C MET A 97 11.11 -14.94 8.03
N LEU A 98 10.93 -14.33 9.22
CA LEU A 98 11.75 -13.20 9.65
C LEU A 98 13.21 -13.60 9.88
N PHE A 99 13.45 -14.78 10.48
CA PHE A 99 14.80 -15.34 10.64
C PHE A 99 15.49 -15.53 9.28
N GLU A 100 14.82 -16.18 8.32
CA GLU A 100 15.32 -16.38 6.95
C GLU A 100 15.60 -15.05 6.25
N THR A 101 14.72 -14.06 6.45
CA THR A 101 14.88 -12.71 5.92
C THR A 101 16.15 -12.03 6.48
N ILE A 102 16.36 -12.08 7.79
CA ILE A 102 17.52 -11.45 8.46
C ILE A 102 18.83 -12.15 8.07
N THR A 103 18.81 -13.48 7.93
CA THR A 103 20.02 -14.27 7.60
C THR A 103 20.31 -14.35 6.11
N GLY A 104 19.53 -13.67 5.26
CA GLY A 104 19.72 -13.68 3.80
C GLY A 104 19.33 -14.98 3.13
N GLN A 105 18.57 -15.85 3.82
CA GLN A 105 18.06 -17.12 3.30
C GLN A 105 16.71 -16.98 2.60
N ASP A 106 16.20 -15.77 2.47
CA ASP A 106 14.94 -15.44 1.81
C ASP A 106 15.04 -15.64 0.29
N GLN A 107 14.97 -16.90 -0.12
CA GLN A 107 14.90 -17.31 -1.54
C GLN A 107 13.51 -17.06 -2.13
N GLY A 108 12.86 -15.96 -1.76
CA GLY A 108 11.56 -15.60 -2.28
C GLY A 108 11.58 -15.59 -3.81
N ARG A 109 10.66 -16.34 -4.45
CA ARG A 109 10.52 -16.35 -5.91
C ARG A 109 10.49 -14.93 -6.44
N ILE A 110 11.39 -14.60 -7.35
CA ILE A 110 11.23 -13.46 -8.23
C ILE A 110 10.03 -13.83 -9.09
N LEU A 111 8.93 -13.09 -8.92
CA LEU A 111 7.73 -13.30 -9.74
C LEU A 111 8.16 -13.02 -11.19
N GLU A 112 8.01 -13.99 -12.07
CA GLU A 112 8.14 -13.78 -13.50
C GLU A 112 7.11 -12.73 -13.93
N GLU A 113 7.44 -11.89 -14.89
CA GLU A 113 6.63 -10.74 -15.34
C GLU A 113 5.19 -11.08 -15.76
N ASN A 114 4.87 -12.36 -15.95
CA ASN A 114 3.58 -12.86 -16.45
C ASN A 114 2.61 -13.38 -15.37
N HIS A 115 2.87 -13.16 -14.08
CA HIS A 115 1.85 -13.48 -13.10
C HIS A 115 0.76 -12.39 -13.15
N GLU A 116 -0.39 -12.73 -13.73
CA GLU A 116 -1.63 -11.98 -13.51
C GLU A 116 -1.80 -11.76 -12.01
N TYR A 117 -1.65 -10.49 -11.60
CA TYR A 117 -1.85 -10.10 -10.22
C TYR A 117 -3.33 -10.30 -9.87
N SER A 118 -3.63 -11.43 -9.25
CA SER A 118 -4.94 -11.64 -8.64
C SER A 118 -4.84 -11.25 -7.17
N PRO A 119 -5.61 -10.28 -6.69
CA PRO A 119 -5.56 -9.89 -5.30
C PRO A 119 -6.05 -11.04 -4.42
N LYS A 120 -5.13 -11.64 -3.66
CA LYS A 120 -5.47 -12.72 -2.70
C LYS A 120 -6.15 -12.19 -1.44
N TRP A 121 -5.89 -10.94 -1.07
CA TRP A 121 -6.24 -10.38 0.24
C TRP A 121 -7.15 -9.15 0.17
N GLY A 122 -7.40 -8.61 -1.00
CA GLY A 122 -8.23 -7.43 -1.17
C GLY A 122 -7.61 -6.38 -2.08
N VAL A 123 -8.38 -5.35 -2.34
CA VAL A 123 -7.99 -4.17 -3.09
C VAL A 123 -7.97 -2.98 -2.16
N SER A 124 -6.90 -2.20 -2.19
CA SER A 124 -6.75 -1.01 -1.36
C SER A 124 -6.31 0.21 -2.17
N TYR A 125 -6.63 1.37 -1.63
CA TYR A 125 -6.11 2.66 -2.06
C TYR A 125 -5.62 3.43 -0.83
N GLY A 126 -4.46 4.05 -0.93
CA GLY A 126 -3.91 4.90 0.11
C GLY A 126 -3.35 6.18 -0.49
N HIS A 127 -3.59 7.30 0.18
CA HIS A 127 -3.05 8.61 -0.15
C HIS A 127 -2.47 9.28 1.08
N THR A 128 -1.31 9.93 0.90
CA THR A 128 -0.70 10.78 1.92
C THR A 128 -0.55 12.17 1.34
N PHE A 129 -1.20 13.14 1.96
CA PHE A 129 -1.10 14.54 1.55
C PHE A 129 0.32 15.07 1.81
N SER A 130 0.82 15.96 0.96
CA SER A 130 2.12 16.63 1.17
C SER A 130 2.13 17.45 2.45
N GLU A 131 0.99 18.06 2.77
CA GLU A 131 0.67 18.76 4.03
C GLU A 131 -0.68 18.27 4.52
N GLY A 132 -0.89 18.23 5.83
CA GLY A 132 -2.18 17.87 6.39
C GLY A 132 -3.29 18.83 5.98
N SER A 133 -4.47 18.30 5.65
CA SER A 133 -5.61 19.09 5.20
C SER A 133 -6.69 19.18 6.26
N THR A 134 -7.30 20.38 6.40
CA THR A 134 -8.52 20.62 7.19
C THR A 134 -9.71 21.05 6.30
N ASP A 135 -9.56 20.91 4.98
CA ASP A 135 -10.63 21.15 4.02
C ASP A 135 -11.47 19.87 3.83
N PRO A 136 -12.73 19.83 4.33
CA PRO A 136 -13.55 18.63 4.25
C PRO A 136 -13.89 18.23 2.83
N GLU A 137 -14.07 19.17 1.92
CA GLU A 137 -14.42 18.87 0.52
C GLU A 137 -13.22 18.25 -0.22
N ALA A 138 -12.03 18.74 0.03
CA ALA A 138 -10.82 18.16 -0.53
C ALA A 138 -10.57 16.71 0.00
N ILE A 139 -10.85 16.46 1.29
CA ILE A 139 -10.72 15.14 1.91
C ILE A 139 -11.77 14.17 1.35
N LYS A 140 -13.03 14.60 1.26
CA LYS A 140 -14.12 13.82 0.64
C LYS A 140 -13.85 13.55 -0.85
N GLY A 141 -13.26 14.51 -1.55
CA GLY A 141 -12.82 14.37 -2.94
C GLY A 141 -11.73 13.29 -3.10
N GLU A 142 -10.76 13.25 -2.19
CA GLU A 142 -9.71 12.22 -2.21
C GLU A 142 -10.28 10.81 -1.88
N LEU A 143 -11.23 10.72 -0.96
CA LEU A 143 -11.96 9.47 -0.72
C LEU A 143 -12.74 9.02 -1.96
N ALA A 144 -13.36 9.95 -2.70
CA ALA A 144 -14.04 9.64 -3.95
C ALA A 144 -13.08 9.04 -4.99
N ILE A 145 -11.88 9.62 -5.14
CA ILE A 145 -10.81 9.07 -5.99
C ILE A 145 -10.42 7.66 -5.53
N GLY A 146 -10.22 7.47 -4.24
CA GLY A 146 -9.87 6.16 -3.68
C GLY A 146 -10.93 5.10 -3.96
N ILE A 147 -12.20 5.44 -3.80
CA ILE A 147 -13.33 4.55 -4.09
C ILE A 147 -13.42 4.24 -5.59
N GLU A 148 -13.24 5.24 -6.47
CA GLU A 148 -13.19 5.01 -7.92
C GLU A 148 -12.08 4.00 -8.28
N MET A 149 -10.88 4.18 -7.72
CA MET A 149 -9.75 3.29 -7.97
C MET A 149 -9.94 1.87 -7.45
N ILE A 150 -10.53 1.71 -6.26
CA ILE A 150 -10.85 0.38 -5.71
C ILE A 150 -11.91 -0.30 -6.57
N CYS A 151 -13.00 0.39 -6.91
CA CYS A 151 -14.08 -0.17 -7.71
C CYS A 151 -13.61 -0.51 -9.14
N TYR A 152 -12.77 0.33 -9.75
CA TYR A 152 -12.12 0.02 -11.02
C TYR A 152 -11.31 -1.29 -10.94
N ARG A 153 -10.46 -1.44 -9.90
CA ARG A 153 -9.67 -2.67 -9.70
C ARG A 153 -10.56 -3.88 -9.43
N MET A 154 -11.62 -3.72 -8.63
CA MET A 154 -12.59 -4.80 -8.39
C MET A 154 -13.21 -5.29 -9.69
N ARG A 155 -13.63 -4.37 -10.57
CA ARG A 155 -14.17 -4.73 -11.90
C ARG A 155 -13.13 -5.40 -12.79
N ALA A 156 -11.90 -4.87 -12.81
CA ALA A 156 -10.81 -5.45 -13.59
C ALA A 156 -10.44 -6.87 -13.15
N TYR A 157 -10.57 -7.20 -11.87
CA TYR A 157 -10.29 -8.52 -11.32
C TYR A 157 -11.52 -9.43 -11.20
N GLY A 158 -12.70 -8.96 -11.62
CA GLY A 158 -13.95 -9.72 -11.50
C GLY A 158 -14.35 -10.03 -10.04
N ILE A 159 -14.04 -9.13 -9.10
CA ILE A 159 -14.37 -9.27 -7.68
C ILE A 159 -15.37 -8.23 -7.23
N ARG A 160 -16.12 -8.56 -6.17
CA ARG A 160 -17.06 -7.69 -5.47
C ARG A 160 -16.74 -7.69 -3.99
N SER A 161 -17.18 -6.66 -3.27
CA SER A 161 -17.06 -6.56 -1.81
C SER A 161 -18.35 -5.99 -1.22
N SER A 162 -18.70 -6.41 -0.04
CA SER A 162 -19.80 -5.85 0.76
C SER A 162 -19.30 -5.08 1.98
N SER A 163 -18.05 -5.26 2.35
CA SER A 163 -17.44 -4.66 3.52
C SER A 163 -16.15 -3.94 3.16
N PHE A 164 -16.06 -2.69 3.60
CA PHE A 164 -14.94 -1.80 3.36
C PHE A 164 -14.44 -1.23 4.68
N GLY A 165 -13.16 -0.95 4.76
CA GLY A 165 -12.56 -0.33 5.93
C GLY A 165 -11.27 0.35 5.59
N GLY A 166 -10.75 1.10 6.54
CA GLY A 166 -9.53 1.86 6.35
C GLY A 166 -9.11 2.62 7.59
N HIS A 167 -8.28 3.62 7.40
CA HIS A 167 -7.88 4.51 8.46
C HIS A 167 -7.66 5.93 7.97
N ILE A 168 -7.83 6.87 8.88
CA ILE A 168 -7.51 8.28 8.75
C ILE A 168 -6.34 8.57 9.66
N GLY A 169 -5.22 9.03 9.11
CA GLY A 169 -4.05 9.49 9.86
C GLY A 169 -3.97 11.00 9.86
N PHE A 170 -3.50 11.56 10.97
CA PHE A 170 -3.41 13.00 11.17
C PHE A 170 -1.98 13.52 10.98
N ASP A 171 -1.85 14.81 10.72
CA ASP A 171 -0.57 15.50 10.70
C ASP A 171 -0.07 15.64 12.14
N LYS A 172 1.25 15.42 12.33
CA LYS A 172 1.90 15.31 13.63
C LYS A 172 1.41 14.11 14.47
N ASN A 173 2.30 13.56 15.26
CA ASN A 173 2.03 12.41 16.14
C ASN A 173 1.08 12.69 17.33
N ASP A 174 0.38 13.84 17.31
CA ASP A 174 -0.49 14.30 18.39
C ASP A 174 -1.79 13.49 18.48
N TYR A 175 -2.18 12.84 17.37
CA TYR A 175 -3.40 12.02 17.32
C TYR A 175 -3.11 10.63 16.76
N PRO A 176 -3.61 9.56 17.41
CA PRO A 176 -3.54 8.23 16.83
C PRO A 176 -4.38 8.17 15.56
N SER A 177 -3.98 7.33 14.62
CA SER A 177 -4.83 7.06 13.43
C SER A 177 -6.13 6.42 13.85
N ILE A 178 -7.22 6.82 13.20
CA ILE A 178 -8.59 6.33 13.48
C ILE A 178 -8.98 5.35 12.38
N GLY A 179 -9.29 4.11 12.78
CA GLY A 179 -9.86 3.10 11.90
C GLY A 179 -11.34 3.34 11.66
N PHE A 180 -11.82 3.02 10.46
CA PHE A 180 -13.24 3.05 10.13
C PHE A 180 -13.64 1.79 9.36
N ARG A 181 -14.95 1.50 9.36
CA ARG A 181 -15.56 0.43 8.56
C ARG A 181 -16.95 0.85 8.14
N PHE A 182 -17.32 0.49 6.91
CA PHE A 182 -18.68 0.62 6.42
C PHE A 182 -19.06 -0.59 5.54
N VAL A 183 -20.34 -0.78 5.34
CA VAL A 183 -20.90 -1.90 4.57
C VAL A 183 -21.89 -1.40 3.53
N THR A 184 -21.94 -2.09 2.41
CA THR A 184 -23.02 -1.98 1.42
C THR A 184 -24.07 -3.06 1.69
N PRO A 185 -25.33 -2.89 1.29
CA PRO A 185 -26.38 -3.89 1.52
C PRO A 185 -26.07 -5.28 0.95
N SER A 186 -25.15 -5.35 -0.01
CA SER A 186 -24.73 -6.58 -0.65
C SER A 186 -23.38 -6.40 -1.36
N PHE A 187 -22.80 -7.51 -1.85
CA PHE A 187 -21.58 -7.49 -2.64
C PHE A 187 -21.73 -6.65 -3.90
N THR A 188 -20.86 -5.66 -4.09
CA THR A 188 -20.90 -4.74 -5.22
C THR A 188 -19.51 -4.30 -5.66
N HIS A 189 -19.39 -3.85 -6.90
CA HIS A 189 -18.24 -3.12 -7.45
C HIS A 189 -18.67 -1.75 -8.05
N ILE A 190 -19.92 -1.34 -7.77
CA ILE A 190 -20.49 -0.12 -8.30
C ILE A 190 -20.04 1.07 -7.47
N THR A 191 -19.27 1.96 -8.06
CA THR A 191 -18.65 3.11 -7.39
C THR A 191 -19.67 3.96 -6.62
N LYS A 192 -20.87 4.20 -7.22
CA LYS A 192 -21.92 4.99 -6.57
C LYS A 192 -22.34 4.41 -5.23
N TYR A 193 -22.62 3.11 -5.17
CA TYR A 193 -23.11 2.47 -3.94
C TYR A 193 -22.04 2.44 -2.85
N VAL A 194 -20.79 2.18 -3.22
CA VAL A 194 -19.67 2.20 -2.27
C VAL A 194 -19.44 3.63 -1.75
N TYR A 195 -19.53 4.65 -2.63
CA TYR A 195 -19.38 6.03 -2.23
C TYR A 195 -20.51 6.49 -1.29
N ASP A 196 -21.76 6.21 -1.64
CA ASP A 196 -22.90 6.63 -0.84
C ASP A 196 -22.85 5.98 0.57
N ALA A 197 -22.46 4.69 0.67
CA ALA A 197 -22.25 4.01 1.94
C ALA A 197 -21.08 4.61 2.73
N CYS A 198 -19.96 4.94 2.09
CA CYS A 198 -18.82 5.59 2.72
C CYS A 198 -19.19 6.96 3.28
N MET A 199 -19.87 7.80 2.50
CA MET A 199 -20.24 9.14 2.94
C MET A 199 -21.27 9.13 4.06
N LYS A 200 -22.19 8.17 4.08
CA LYS A 200 -23.13 7.99 5.19
C LYS A 200 -22.41 7.81 6.53
N GLU A 201 -21.29 7.11 6.55
CA GLU A 201 -20.55 6.82 7.77
C GLU A 201 -19.49 7.90 8.10
N LEU A 202 -18.85 8.49 7.08
CA LEU A 202 -17.65 9.29 7.28
C LEU A 202 -17.83 10.79 7.11
N ALA A 203 -18.90 11.27 6.45
CA ALA A 203 -19.01 12.70 6.13
C ALA A 203 -19.01 13.57 7.39
N GLU A 204 -19.88 13.27 8.37
CA GLU A 204 -19.96 14.02 9.62
C GLU A 204 -18.67 13.92 10.46
N LEU A 205 -18.03 12.74 10.45
CA LEU A 205 -16.77 12.52 11.15
C LEU A 205 -15.65 13.40 10.57
N ILE A 206 -15.54 13.45 9.24
CA ILE A 206 -14.57 14.31 8.54
C ILE A 206 -14.84 15.78 8.86
N ASP A 207 -16.10 16.20 8.77
CA ASP A 207 -16.49 17.59 9.08
C ASP A 207 -16.13 17.97 10.52
N SER A 208 -16.37 17.05 11.47
CA SER A 208 -15.99 17.23 12.89
C SER A 208 -14.48 17.38 13.08
N PHE A 209 -13.66 16.57 12.40
CA PHE A 209 -12.20 16.69 12.49
C PHE A 209 -11.70 18.02 11.92
N CYS A 210 -12.24 18.43 10.77
CA CYS A 210 -11.90 19.70 10.13
C CYS A 210 -12.28 20.89 10.99
N GLN A 211 -13.48 20.90 11.61
CA GLN A 211 -13.92 21.94 12.53
C GLN A 211 -13.00 22.05 13.76
N ARG A 212 -12.50 20.93 14.27
CA ARG A 212 -11.52 20.88 15.37
C ARG A 212 -10.09 21.18 14.93
N LYS A 213 -9.87 21.55 13.65
CA LYS A 213 -8.55 21.81 13.08
C LYS A 213 -7.58 20.62 13.17
N MET A 214 -8.10 19.40 13.22
CA MET A 214 -7.32 18.18 13.14
C MET A 214 -6.95 17.93 11.69
N ALA A 215 -5.73 18.29 11.29
CA ALA A 215 -5.28 18.18 9.91
C ALA A 215 -5.09 16.71 9.53
N ILE A 216 -5.86 16.23 8.55
CA ILE A 216 -5.78 14.87 8.03
C ILE A 216 -4.58 14.76 7.10
N ARG A 217 -3.65 13.87 7.40
CA ARG A 217 -2.39 13.63 6.69
C ARG A 217 -2.45 12.45 5.72
N SER A 218 -3.20 11.41 6.06
CA SER A 218 -3.30 10.22 5.23
C SER A 218 -4.68 9.60 5.29
N LEU A 219 -5.06 9.00 4.17
CA LEU A 219 -6.30 8.23 4.02
C LEU A 219 -5.96 6.87 3.41
N MET A 220 -6.53 5.82 3.96
CA MET A 220 -6.50 4.50 3.36
C MET A 220 -7.90 3.91 3.37
N ILE A 221 -8.27 3.26 2.27
CA ILE A 221 -9.51 2.49 2.13
C ILE A 221 -9.18 1.15 1.46
N SER A 222 -9.84 0.08 1.90
CA SER A 222 -9.65 -1.28 1.40
C SER A 222 -10.93 -2.10 1.48
N THR A 223 -11.02 -3.12 0.64
CA THR A 223 -12.03 -4.17 0.81
C THR A 223 -11.66 -5.05 2.01
N GLN A 224 -12.66 -5.51 2.77
CA GLN A 224 -12.49 -6.38 3.94
C GLN A 224 -12.95 -7.82 3.66
N ASP A 225 -13.78 -7.98 2.65
CA ASP A 225 -14.24 -9.26 2.12
C ASP A 225 -14.15 -9.24 0.59
N MET A 226 -14.21 -10.40 -0.02
CA MET A 226 -14.20 -10.53 -1.47
C MET A 226 -15.06 -11.70 -1.92
N ASP A 227 -15.87 -11.44 -2.94
CA ASP A 227 -16.63 -12.44 -3.64
C ASP A 227 -16.32 -12.41 -5.14
N LYS A 228 -16.18 -13.59 -5.74
CA LYS A 228 -15.93 -13.77 -7.18
C LYS A 228 -17.19 -14.28 -7.93
N THR A 229 -18.30 -14.42 -7.22
CA THR A 229 -19.53 -14.89 -7.88
C THR A 229 -20.08 -13.83 -8.82
N SER A 230 -20.51 -14.26 -9.98
CA SER A 230 -21.15 -13.40 -10.99
C SER A 230 -22.66 -13.24 -10.78
N GLN A 231 -23.19 -13.70 -9.64
CA GLN A 231 -24.62 -13.66 -9.38
C GLN A 231 -25.11 -12.22 -9.25
N MET A 232 -26.07 -11.82 -10.09
CA MET A 232 -26.71 -10.51 -10.01
C MET A 232 -27.47 -10.36 -8.70
N ASN A 233 -27.41 -9.18 -8.13
CA ASN A 233 -28.01 -8.91 -6.85
C ASN A 233 -29.45 -8.38 -7.00
N LEU A 234 -30.40 -9.04 -6.35
CA LEU A 234 -31.80 -8.63 -6.35
C LEU A 234 -32.06 -7.30 -5.65
N PHE A 235 -31.16 -6.84 -4.81
CA PHE A 235 -31.31 -5.59 -4.04
C PHE A 235 -30.92 -4.33 -4.83
N PHE A 236 -30.21 -4.46 -5.95
CA PHE A 236 -29.82 -3.34 -6.79
C PHE A 236 -30.49 -3.44 -8.15
N ARG A 237 -31.69 -2.85 -8.28
CA ARG A 237 -32.49 -2.90 -9.53
C ARG A 237 -31.75 -2.34 -10.74
N ASP A 238 -30.87 -1.36 -10.52
CA ASP A 238 -30.13 -0.67 -11.58
C ASP A 238 -28.68 -1.19 -11.74
N GLU A 239 -28.35 -2.36 -11.15
CA GLU A 239 -26.98 -2.88 -11.16
C GLU A 239 -26.45 -3.11 -12.58
N ALA A 240 -27.30 -3.62 -13.48
CA ALA A 240 -26.91 -3.88 -14.86
C ALA A 240 -26.55 -2.59 -15.61
N GLU A 241 -27.38 -1.54 -15.48
CA GLU A 241 -27.15 -0.24 -16.09
C GLU A 241 -25.88 0.40 -15.56
N HIS A 242 -25.73 0.44 -14.25
CA HIS A 242 -24.51 0.97 -13.61
C HIS A 242 -23.26 0.20 -14.03
N THR A 243 -23.34 -1.13 -14.11
CA THR A 243 -22.21 -1.96 -14.57
C THR A 243 -21.80 -1.59 -15.99
N GLN A 244 -22.74 -1.49 -16.93
CA GLN A 244 -22.47 -1.09 -18.31
C GLN A 244 -21.84 0.31 -18.38
N ARG A 245 -22.37 1.26 -17.62
CA ARG A 245 -21.85 2.64 -17.54
C ARG A 245 -20.40 2.67 -17.07
N TYR A 246 -20.09 2.00 -15.95
CA TYR A 246 -18.72 1.98 -15.43
C TYR A 246 -17.76 1.19 -16.33
N GLN A 247 -18.20 0.13 -16.98
CA GLN A 247 -17.40 -0.57 -17.99
C GLN A 247 -17.08 0.32 -19.20
N ALA A 248 -17.99 1.18 -19.62
CA ALA A 248 -17.73 2.16 -20.68
C ALA A 248 -16.70 3.21 -20.23
N ILE A 249 -16.82 3.73 -19.02
CA ILE A 249 -15.84 4.66 -18.41
C ILE A 249 -14.47 3.98 -18.31
N ASP A 250 -14.42 2.74 -17.83
CA ASP A 250 -13.18 1.98 -17.69
C ASP A 250 -12.49 1.76 -19.05
N ARG A 251 -13.26 1.47 -20.11
CA ARG A 251 -12.73 1.35 -21.48
C ARG A 251 -12.10 2.65 -21.99
N ILE A 252 -12.75 3.79 -21.72
CA ILE A 252 -12.20 5.11 -22.11
C ILE A 252 -10.90 5.38 -21.33
N ASN A 253 -10.93 5.19 -20.01
CA ASN A 253 -9.77 5.41 -19.16
C ASN A 253 -8.60 4.45 -19.46
N ASN A 254 -8.87 3.21 -19.90
CA ASN A 254 -7.84 2.28 -20.33
C ASN A 254 -7.22 2.68 -21.66
N ARG A 255 -8.01 3.25 -22.58
CA ARG A 255 -7.53 3.64 -23.92
C ARG A 255 -6.79 4.97 -23.94
N TYR A 256 -7.27 5.95 -23.18
CA TYR A 256 -6.79 7.33 -23.23
C TYR A 256 -6.05 7.80 -21.98
N GLY A 257 -5.84 6.90 -21.01
CA GLY A 257 -5.17 7.18 -19.75
C GLY A 257 -6.14 7.27 -18.57
N LYS A 258 -5.66 6.82 -17.40
CA LYS A 258 -6.45 6.83 -16.15
C LYS A 258 -6.88 8.25 -15.79
N GLY A 259 -8.17 8.42 -15.55
CA GLY A 259 -8.75 9.71 -15.14
C GLY A 259 -9.11 10.64 -16.28
N THR A 260 -9.13 10.15 -17.55
CA THR A 260 -9.72 10.86 -18.69
C THR A 260 -11.20 11.17 -18.44
N VAL A 261 -11.96 10.19 -17.94
CA VAL A 261 -13.32 10.37 -17.44
C VAL A 261 -13.32 10.16 -15.93
N LYS A 262 -13.86 11.14 -15.20
CA LYS A 262 -13.96 11.16 -13.73
C LYS A 262 -15.35 11.56 -13.30
N THR A 263 -15.73 11.22 -12.07
CA THR A 263 -16.92 11.81 -11.46
C THR A 263 -16.64 13.25 -11.03
N ALA A 264 -17.67 14.10 -11.01
CA ALA A 264 -17.53 15.49 -10.54
C ALA A 264 -17.02 15.56 -9.09
N ARG A 265 -17.33 14.56 -8.27
CA ARG A 265 -16.91 14.46 -6.86
C ARG A 265 -15.40 14.31 -6.71
N SER A 266 -14.73 13.63 -7.65
CA SER A 266 -13.28 13.43 -7.64
C SER A 266 -12.48 14.64 -8.22
N LEU A 267 -13.16 15.71 -8.60
CA LEU A 267 -12.52 16.96 -9.05
C LEU A 267 -12.09 17.87 -7.89
N TYR A 268 -12.68 17.72 -6.71
CA TYR A 268 -12.28 18.46 -5.51
C TYR A 268 -10.98 17.86 -4.97
N ARG A 269 -9.86 18.57 -5.19
CA ARG A 269 -8.52 18.19 -4.73
C ARG A 269 -7.91 19.26 -3.85
N VAL A 270 -7.07 18.85 -2.91
CA VAL A 270 -6.16 19.77 -2.23
C VAL A 270 -5.25 20.43 -3.27
N LYS A 271 -5.24 21.78 -3.33
CA LYS A 271 -4.34 22.53 -4.20
C LYS A 271 -2.90 22.14 -3.88
N GLY A 272 -2.18 21.56 -4.82
CA GLY A 272 -0.77 21.17 -4.69
C GLY A 272 -0.44 19.72 -5.12
N ASN A 273 -1.41 18.85 -5.32
CA ASN A 273 -1.18 17.43 -5.65
C ASN A 273 -1.38 17.09 -7.13
N THR A 274 -0.81 17.87 -8.05
CA THR A 274 -0.91 17.65 -9.51
C THR A 274 0.06 16.60 -10.07
N HIS A 275 0.98 16.06 -9.27
CA HIS A 275 2.12 15.31 -9.79
C HIS A 275 1.86 13.88 -10.30
N PHE A 276 0.68 13.29 -10.14
CA PHE A 276 0.47 11.88 -10.52
C PHE A 276 -0.29 11.64 -11.83
N LEU A 277 -0.88 12.67 -12.47
CA LEU A 277 -1.68 12.50 -13.69
C LEU A 277 -1.07 13.13 -14.94
N GLU A 278 -0.05 13.97 -14.83
CA GLU A 278 0.58 14.62 -16.00
C GLU A 278 1.70 13.80 -16.66
N ARG A 279 2.06 12.62 -16.13
CA ARG A 279 3.22 11.84 -16.62
C ARG A 279 2.90 10.73 -17.61
N ASN A 280 1.69 10.62 -18.14
CA ASN A 280 1.36 9.62 -19.16
C ASN A 280 0.84 10.24 -20.48
N SER A 281 1.25 11.46 -20.83
CA SER A 281 1.10 12.03 -22.16
C SER A 281 2.49 12.25 -22.75
N GLY A 282 3.05 11.16 -23.28
CA GLY A 282 4.30 11.13 -24.03
C GLY A 282 4.46 9.76 -24.64
#